data_554d90776b11f8f8ed866de5b3590e2a
#
_entry.id   554d90776b11f8f8ed866de5b3590e2a
#
_cell.length_a   1.000
_cell.length_b   1.000
_cell.length_c   1.000
_cell.angle_alpha   90.00
_cell.angle_beta   90.00
_cell.angle_gamma   90.00
#
_symmetry.space_group_name_H-M   'P 1'
#
loop_
_entity.id
_entity.type
_entity.pdbx_description
1 polymer ?
#
loop_
_entity_poly.entity_id
_entity_poly.type
_entity_poly.pdbx_seq_one_letter_code
_entity_poly.pdbx_strand_id
1 'polypeptide(L)'
;MLFRSLNAQSRIAVFERTFNRAMGLWAVSQTLWLATLFQLWRFENLLQHGEIHQGHDRLYVPQVGYTTGDLDIHDIAIDHTGRVVFVATAFGCIATLSERASFTPLWRPPFLSKLAAEDRCHLNGLALENGRPRFVTAVSTSDVVDGWRDRRREGGVVMDIPDGRILAAGLSMPHSPRLYRDRLWLHNSGTGHFGSMDPQGGSFEPLTFCPGYLRGLAFVGDYAVVGLSRPRHDKTFGGLALEEELARRGAEARCGLLVIDLRSGDVAHWLRVEGIVTELYDVAVLPQVVCPMALGFKTDEIQRTIAIGATGSL
;
A
#
# COMPACT_ATOMS: atom_id res chain seq x y z
N MET A 1 1.54 12.28 -0.84
CA MET A 1 1.02 11.63 -2.08
C MET A 1 1.74 12.21 -3.28
N LEU A 2 2.22 11.35 -4.17
CA LEU A 2 2.97 11.75 -5.36
C LEU A 2 2.29 11.13 -6.58
N PHE A 3 1.99 11.95 -7.58
CA PHE A 3 1.65 11.45 -8.92
C PHE A 3 2.88 11.56 -9.82
N ARG A 4 3.14 10.49 -10.56
CA ARG A 4 4.14 10.44 -11.61
C ARG A 4 3.43 10.16 -12.94
N SER A 5 3.62 11.02 -13.90
CA SER A 5 2.90 11.01 -15.17
C SER A 5 3.76 11.59 -16.29
N LEU A 6 3.22 11.67 -17.49
CA LEU A 6 3.83 12.39 -18.61
C LEU A 6 3.03 13.67 -18.87
N ASN A 7 3.73 14.78 -19.09
CA ASN A 7 3.09 16.01 -19.57
C ASN A 7 2.85 15.96 -21.08
N ALA A 8 2.24 17.00 -21.64
CA ALA A 8 1.95 17.12 -23.07
C ALA A 8 3.20 17.02 -23.98
N GLN A 9 4.41 17.25 -23.44
CA GLN A 9 5.68 17.12 -24.14
C GLN A 9 6.34 15.75 -23.93
N SER A 10 5.62 14.76 -23.41
CA SER A 10 6.12 13.41 -23.06
C SER A 10 7.28 13.41 -22.05
N ARG A 11 7.39 14.45 -21.24
CA ARG A 11 8.36 14.53 -20.15
C ARG A 11 7.72 14.07 -18.84
N ILE A 12 8.53 13.49 -17.97
CA ILE A 12 8.06 13.12 -16.63
C ILE A 12 7.56 14.36 -15.91
N ALA A 13 6.28 14.33 -15.55
CA ALA A 13 5.65 15.32 -14.68
C ALA A 13 5.50 14.75 -13.28
N VAL A 14 5.70 15.63 -12.31
CA VAL A 14 5.56 15.30 -10.89
C VAL A 14 4.56 16.25 -10.28
N PHE A 15 3.53 15.68 -9.69
CA PHE A 15 2.60 16.44 -8.87
C PHE A 15 2.65 15.88 -7.44
N GLU A 16 2.71 16.75 -6.44
CA GLU A 16 2.79 16.33 -5.04
C GLU A 16 1.82 17.11 -4.15
N ARG A 17 1.33 16.41 -3.12
CA ARG A 17 0.61 17.00 -1.99
C ARG A 17 1.05 16.31 -0.70
N THR A 18 1.29 17.13 0.32
CA THR A 18 1.70 16.64 1.64
C THR A 18 0.50 16.30 2.49
N PHE A 19 0.49 15.10 3.04
CA PHE A 19 -0.45 14.64 4.05
C PHE A 19 0.33 14.13 5.25
N ASN A 20 -0.27 14.23 6.43
CA ASN A 20 0.39 13.77 7.65
C ASN A 20 0.44 12.24 7.68
N ARG A 21 1.61 11.65 7.59
CA ARG A 21 1.87 10.20 7.57
C ARG A 21 0.94 9.43 6.60
N ALA A 22 1.00 9.80 5.31
CA ALA A 22 0.28 9.09 4.26
C ALA A 22 0.85 7.67 4.09
N MET A 23 0.00 6.65 4.19
CA MET A 23 0.39 5.25 4.13
C MET A 23 -0.47 4.46 3.13
N GLY A 24 -1.46 3.68 3.59
CA GLY A 24 -2.32 2.89 2.71
C GLY A 24 -3.02 3.72 1.64
N LEU A 25 -3.02 3.21 0.43
CA LEU A 25 -3.60 3.84 -0.75
C LEU A 25 -4.41 2.83 -1.55
N TRP A 26 -5.62 3.22 -1.93
CA TRP A 26 -6.39 2.51 -2.94
C TRP A 26 -6.87 3.51 -4.00
N ALA A 27 -6.80 3.14 -5.27
CA ALA A 27 -7.12 4.06 -6.34
C ALA A 27 -7.75 3.37 -7.55
N VAL A 28 -8.75 4.04 -8.12
CA VAL A 28 -9.27 3.83 -9.47
C VAL A 28 -9.38 5.16 -10.18
N SER A 29 -9.73 5.19 -11.47
CA SER A 29 -9.68 6.41 -12.28
C SER A 29 -10.51 7.58 -11.74
N GLN A 30 -11.55 7.33 -10.95
CA GLN A 30 -12.46 8.36 -10.42
C GLN A 30 -12.31 8.62 -8.93
N THR A 31 -11.84 7.63 -8.15
CA THR A 31 -11.83 7.68 -6.69
C THR A 31 -10.49 7.25 -6.13
N LEU A 32 -9.99 8.00 -5.13
CA LEU A 32 -8.84 7.60 -4.33
C LEU A 32 -9.24 7.47 -2.86
N TRP A 33 -8.66 6.50 -2.18
CA TRP A 33 -8.67 6.40 -0.72
C TRP A 33 -7.24 6.50 -0.20
N LEU A 34 -7.04 7.34 0.81
CA LEU A 34 -5.72 7.59 1.40
C LEU A 34 -5.82 7.56 2.92
N ALA A 35 -5.06 6.66 3.54
CA ALA A 35 -4.85 6.68 4.98
C ALA A 35 -3.82 7.74 5.35
N THR A 36 -4.12 8.49 6.40
CA THR A 36 -3.21 9.44 7.04
C THR A 36 -3.06 9.09 8.53
N LEU A 37 -2.37 9.90 9.31
CA LEU A 37 -2.06 9.59 10.70
C LEU A 37 -3.28 9.14 11.52
N PHE A 38 -4.41 9.84 11.40
CA PHE A 38 -5.61 9.55 12.19
C PHE A 38 -6.91 9.68 11.39
N GLN A 39 -6.81 9.73 10.04
CA GLN A 39 -7.98 9.88 9.16
C GLN A 39 -7.83 9.01 7.92
N LEU A 40 -8.95 8.53 7.42
CA LEU A 40 -9.08 7.90 6.12
C LEU A 40 -9.88 8.82 5.21
N TRP A 41 -9.28 9.26 4.11
CA TRP A 41 -9.83 10.22 3.17
C TRP A 41 -10.29 9.56 1.89
N ARG A 42 -11.49 9.95 1.42
CA ARG A 42 -11.97 9.67 0.08
C ARG A 42 -11.88 10.91 -0.78
N PHE A 43 -11.21 10.77 -1.90
CA PHE A 43 -11.09 11.79 -2.94
C PHE A 43 -11.91 11.37 -4.14
N GLU A 44 -12.61 12.32 -4.75
CA GLU A 44 -13.33 12.12 -6.01
C GLU A 44 -12.73 13.01 -7.11
N ASN A 45 -12.64 12.46 -8.32
CA ASN A 45 -12.30 13.27 -9.49
C ASN A 45 -13.49 14.16 -9.86
N LEU A 46 -13.27 15.46 -9.97
CA LEU A 46 -14.33 16.42 -10.32
C LEU A 46 -14.43 16.70 -11.82
N LEU A 47 -13.43 16.30 -12.63
CA LEU A 47 -13.42 16.58 -14.05
C LEU A 47 -14.27 15.57 -14.82
N GLN A 48 -15.03 16.07 -15.79
CA GLN A 48 -15.75 15.24 -16.74
C GLN A 48 -14.77 14.61 -17.74
N HIS A 49 -15.24 13.60 -18.49
CA HIS A 49 -14.44 12.98 -19.52
C HIS A 49 -13.98 14.00 -20.58
N GLY A 50 -12.68 14.10 -20.82
CA GLY A 50 -12.08 15.05 -21.77
C GLY A 50 -11.89 16.46 -21.21
N GLU A 51 -12.36 16.76 -20.01
CA GLU A 51 -12.11 18.04 -19.35
C GLU A 51 -10.67 18.13 -18.84
N ILE A 52 -10.08 19.32 -18.97
CA ILE A 52 -8.72 19.62 -18.51
C ILE A 52 -8.75 20.83 -17.57
N HIS A 53 -8.17 20.66 -16.40
CA HIS A 53 -8.00 21.73 -15.42
C HIS A 53 -6.51 22.00 -15.20
N GLN A 54 -6.03 23.19 -15.53
CA GLN A 54 -4.62 23.60 -15.39
C GLN A 54 -3.61 22.60 -16.01
N GLY A 55 -3.97 21.95 -17.11
CA GLY A 55 -3.14 20.94 -17.78
C GLY A 55 -3.27 19.52 -17.20
N HIS A 56 -4.17 19.30 -16.24
CA HIS A 56 -4.43 18.02 -15.61
C HIS A 56 -5.74 17.40 -16.11
N ASP A 57 -5.75 16.09 -16.35
CA ASP A 57 -6.90 15.32 -16.82
C ASP A 57 -7.72 14.66 -15.70
N ARG A 58 -7.27 14.83 -14.46
CA ARG A 58 -7.99 14.46 -13.22
C ARG A 58 -7.70 15.50 -12.15
N LEU A 59 -8.76 15.86 -11.42
CA LEU A 59 -8.69 16.71 -10.23
C LEU A 59 -9.33 15.97 -9.06
N TYR A 60 -8.50 15.30 -8.26
CA TYR A 60 -8.96 14.59 -7.08
C TYR A 60 -9.13 15.53 -5.90
N VAL A 61 -10.36 15.67 -5.42
CA VAL A 61 -10.73 16.56 -4.31
C VAL A 61 -11.21 15.72 -3.13
N PRO A 62 -10.68 15.93 -1.91
CA PRO A 62 -11.15 15.22 -0.74
C PRO A 62 -12.59 15.61 -0.43
N GLN A 63 -13.50 14.64 -0.48
CA GLN A 63 -14.94 14.83 -0.26
C GLN A 63 -15.40 14.31 1.09
N VAL A 64 -14.80 13.24 1.58
CA VAL A 64 -15.17 12.62 2.86
C VAL A 64 -13.91 12.27 3.64
N GLY A 65 -13.90 12.63 4.93
CA GLY A 65 -12.86 12.24 5.88
C GLY A 65 -13.47 11.53 7.08
N TYR A 66 -12.97 10.33 7.37
CA TYR A 66 -13.33 9.57 8.56
C TYR A 66 -12.21 9.67 9.58
N THR A 67 -12.52 10.13 10.79
CA THR A 67 -11.57 10.16 11.90
C THR A 67 -11.51 8.78 12.55
N THR A 68 -10.37 8.13 12.40
CA THR A 68 -10.14 6.76 12.89
C THR A 68 -9.34 6.70 14.17
N GLY A 69 -8.66 7.79 14.54
CA GLY A 69 -7.52 7.73 15.45
C GLY A 69 -6.31 7.08 14.77
N ASP A 70 -5.21 6.96 15.51
CA ASP A 70 -3.98 6.35 14.97
C ASP A 70 -4.10 4.82 14.96
N LEU A 71 -4.53 4.27 13.85
CA LEU A 71 -4.66 2.84 13.60
C LEU A 71 -3.45 2.24 12.89
N ASP A 72 -2.53 3.09 12.43
CA ASP A 72 -1.39 2.68 11.60
C ASP A 72 -1.82 1.90 10.35
N ILE A 73 -2.72 2.50 9.54
CA ILE A 73 -3.37 1.81 8.40
C ILE A 73 -2.35 1.60 7.28
N HIS A 74 -1.92 0.35 7.10
CA HIS A 74 -0.90 -0.02 6.12
C HIS A 74 -1.45 -0.34 4.73
N ASP A 75 -2.65 -0.88 4.63
CA ASP A 75 -3.24 -1.30 3.35
C ASP A 75 -4.75 -1.04 3.33
N ILE A 76 -5.28 -0.73 2.15
CA ILE A 76 -6.70 -0.42 1.92
C ILE A 76 -7.19 -1.18 0.69
N ALA A 77 -8.39 -1.71 0.77
CA ALA A 77 -9.08 -2.29 -0.36
C ALA A 77 -10.57 -1.89 -0.35
N ILE A 78 -11.21 -1.95 -1.51
CA ILE A 78 -12.66 -1.84 -1.63
C ILE A 78 -13.21 -3.22 -2.00
N ASP A 79 -14.10 -3.76 -1.17
CA ASP A 79 -14.67 -5.06 -1.40
C ASP A 79 -15.77 -5.03 -2.50
N HIS A 80 -16.26 -6.20 -2.87
CA HIS A 80 -17.29 -6.36 -3.92
C HIS A 80 -18.62 -5.65 -3.62
N THR A 81 -18.85 -5.23 -2.38
CA THR A 81 -20.03 -4.45 -1.98
C THR A 81 -19.81 -2.95 -2.03
N GLY A 82 -18.58 -2.51 -2.37
CA GLY A 82 -18.17 -1.11 -2.31
C GLY A 82 -17.72 -0.65 -0.91
N ARG A 83 -17.62 -1.57 0.06
CA ARG A 83 -17.20 -1.27 1.42
C ARG A 83 -15.68 -1.13 1.48
N VAL A 84 -15.23 -0.09 2.19
CA VAL A 84 -13.81 0.11 2.50
C VAL A 84 -13.38 -0.90 3.55
N VAL A 85 -12.32 -1.65 3.24
CA VAL A 85 -11.68 -2.60 4.15
C VAL A 85 -10.21 -2.24 4.27
N PHE A 86 -9.66 -2.23 5.47
CA PHE A 86 -8.29 -1.83 5.71
C PHE A 86 -7.61 -2.66 6.80
N VAL A 87 -6.29 -2.62 6.78
CA VAL A 87 -5.45 -3.23 7.82
C VAL A 87 -5.22 -2.20 8.91
N ALA A 88 -5.75 -2.43 10.11
CA ALA A 88 -5.46 -1.66 11.32
C ALA A 88 -4.28 -2.30 12.06
N THR A 89 -3.06 -1.95 11.66
CA THR A 89 -1.81 -2.58 12.12
C THR A 89 -1.63 -2.47 13.62
N ALA A 90 -1.90 -1.28 14.19
CA ALA A 90 -1.81 -1.07 15.64
C ALA A 90 -2.66 -2.07 16.44
N PHE A 91 -3.79 -2.51 15.90
CA PHE A 91 -4.69 -3.47 16.54
C PHE A 91 -4.53 -4.90 16.03
N GLY A 92 -3.75 -5.12 14.97
CA GLY A 92 -3.55 -6.42 14.35
C GLY A 92 -4.84 -7.02 13.75
N CYS A 93 -5.68 -6.22 13.11
CA CYS A 93 -6.96 -6.68 12.58
C CYS A 93 -7.26 -6.10 11.19
N ILE A 94 -8.14 -6.79 10.47
CA ILE A 94 -8.86 -6.24 9.32
C ILE A 94 -10.10 -5.51 9.84
N ALA A 95 -10.32 -4.32 9.36
CA ALA A 95 -11.37 -3.43 9.82
C ALA A 95 -12.09 -2.72 8.67
N THR A 96 -13.21 -2.10 9.01
CA THR A 96 -13.96 -1.21 8.12
C THR A 96 -14.33 0.08 8.86
N LEU A 97 -14.81 1.05 8.10
CA LEU A 97 -15.30 2.32 8.63
C LEU A 97 -16.51 2.13 9.55
N SER A 98 -16.68 3.05 10.49
CA SER A 98 -17.85 3.14 11.36
C SER A 98 -18.34 4.59 11.41
N GLU A 99 -19.65 4.77 11.44
CA GLU A 99 -20.26 6.11 11.61
C GLU A 99 -20.25 6.58 13.08
N ARG A 100 -20.04 5.67 14.03
CA ARG A 100 -20.17 5.94 15.47
C ARG A 100 -18.95 5.59 16.29
N ALA A 101 -17.97 4.92 15.69
CA ALA A 101 -16.73 4.51 16.33
C ALA A 101 -15.53 4.81 15.42
N SER A 102 -14.33 4.70 15.91
CA SER A 102 -13.11 4.87 15.12
C SER A 102 -13.00 3.85 14.00
N PHE A 103 -13.47 2.62 14.23
CA PHE A 103 -13.53 1.54 13.23
C PHE A 103 -14.42 0.40 13.73
N THR A 104 -14.77 -0.52 12.81
CA THR A 104 -15.42 -1.79 13.12
C THR A 104 -14.48 -2.92 12.73
N PRO A 105 -14.02 -3.78 13.66
CA PRO A 105 -13.20 -4.93 13.33
C PRO A 105 -14.02 -5.97 12.57
N LEU A 106 -13.43 -6.54 11.52
CA LEU A 106 -14.05 -7.60 10.71
C LEU A 106 -13.42 -8.97 10.98
N TRP A 107 -12.11 -8.99 11.18
CA TRP A 107 -11.35 -10.21 11.40
C TRP A 107 -10.03 -9.90 12.10
N ARG A 108 -9.51 -10.83 12.89
CA ARG A 108 -8.16 -10.81 13.44
C ARG A 108 -7.53 -12.19 13.37
N PRO A 109 -6.19 -12.29 13.34
CA PRO A 109 -5.50 -13.58 13.43
C PRO A 109 -5.92 -14.37 14.66
N PRO A 110 -6.16 -15.68 14.54
CA PRO A 110 -6.60 -16.52 15.67
C PRO A 110 -5.62 -16.56 16.84
N PHE A 111 -4.33 -16.35 16.58
CA PHE A 111 -3.30 -16.34 17.61
C PHE A 111 -3.28 -15.07 18.48
N LEU A 112 -3.96 -14.00 18.08
CA LEU A 112 -4.07 -12.80 18.90
C LEU A 112 -5.15 -12.97 19.96
N SER A 113 -4.78 -12.88 21.21
CA SER A 113 -5.68 -13.10 22.37
C SER A 113 -6.66 -11.95 22.57
N LYS A 114 -6.30 -10.72 22.21
CA LYS A 114 -7.13 -9.52 22.41
C LYS A 114 -6.99 -8.52 21.26
N LEU A 115 -7.99 -7.65 21.13
CA LEU A 115 -7.96 -6.47 20.26
C LEU A 115 -7.46 -5.28 21.09
N ALA A 116 -6.21 -4.86 20.89
CA ALA A 116 -5.59 -3.75 21.62
C ALA A 116 -4.56 -3.05 20.74
N ALA A 117 -4.36 -1.74 20.95
CA ALA A 117 -3.39 -0.92 20.24
C ALA A 117 -1.95 -1.21 20.72
N GLU A 118 -1.45 -2.40 20.43
CA GLU A 118 -0.17 -2.90 20.94
C GLU A 118 0.76 -3.43 19.83
N ASP A 119 0.37 -3.32 18.58
CA ASP A 119 1.14 -3.77 17.40
C ASP A 119 1.87 -5.11 17.62
N ARG A 120 1.13 -6.16 18.02
CA ARG A 120 1.72 -7.42 18.47
C ARG A 120 2.39 -8.24 17.38
N CYS A 121 1.74 -8.30 16.18
CA CYS A 121 2.17 -9.13 15.06
C CYS A 121 2.59 -8.33 13.83
N HIS A 122 2.33 -7.04 13.82
CA HIS A 122 2.50 -6.14 12.68
C HIS A 122 1.82 -6.67 11.42
N LEU A 123 0.48 -6.83 11.52
CA LEU A 123 -0.37 -7.14 10.36
C LEU A 123 -0.31 -5.94 9.41
N ASN A 124 0.04 -6.14 8.12
CA ASN A 124 0.41 -4.99 7.28
C ASN A 124 -0.06 -5.06 5.82
N GLY A 125 -0.58 -6.18 5.36
CA GLY A 125 -1.02 -6.28 3.97
C GLY A 125 -2.31 -7.06 3.80
N LEU A 126 -3.08 -6.71 2.77
CA LEU A 126 -4.38 -7.29 2.45
C LEU A 126 -4.49 -7.54 0.95
N ALA A 127 -4.87 -8.76 0.57
CA ALA A 127 -5.28 -9.07 -0.79
C ALA A 127 -6.72 -9.58 -0.85
N LEU A 128 -7.41 -9.20 -1.91
CA LEU A 128 -8.75 -9.67 -2.21
C LEU A 128 -8.71 -10.84 -3.20
N GLU A 129 -9.63 -11.77 -3.04
CA GLU A 129 -10.01 -12.78 -4.02
C GLU A 129 -11.48 -12.61 -4.36
N ASN A 130 -11.82 -12.44 -5.65
CA ASN A 130 -13.19 -12.18 -6.10
C ASN A 130 -13.86 -11.01 -5.35
N GLY A 131 -13.09 -9.95 -5.05
CA GLY A 131 -13.55 -8.78 -4.31
C GLY A 131 -13.79 -9.00 -2.83
N ARG A 132 -13.34 -10.11 -2.23
CA ARG A 132 -13.46 -10.39 -0.79
C ARG A 132 -12.08 -10.43 -0.14
N PRO A 133 -11.91 -9.89 1.08
CA PRO A 133 -10.71 -10.09 1.87
C PRO A 133 -10.34 -11.57 1.96
N ARG A 134 -9.14 -11.93 1.50
CA ARG A 134 -8.73 -13.33 1.42
C ARG A 134 -7.37 -13.60 2.04
N PHE A 135 -6.37 -12.81 1.73
CA PHE A 135 -5.00 -13.03 2.20
C PHE A 135 -4.49 -11.83 2.98
N VAL A 136 -3.72 -12.10 4.02
CA VAL A 136 -3.01 -11.08 4.79
C VAL A 136 -1.56 -11.47 5.01
N THR A 137 -0.72 -10.45 5.19
CA THR A 137 0.66 -10.61 5.65
C THR A 137 0.82 -10.05 7.04
N ALA A 138 1.64 -10.71 7.85
CA ALA A 138 2.09 -10.22 9.15
C ALA A 138 3.58 -10.48 9.32
N VAL A 139 4.27 -9.63 10.10
CA VAL A 139 5.70 -9.77 10.35
C VAL A 139 6.00 -10.91 11.32
N SER A 140 5.02 -11.29 12.13
CA SER A 140 5.14 -12.47 12.99
C SER A 140 3.79 -12.99 13.47
N THR A 141 3.78 -14.12 14.15
CA THR A 141 2.64 -14.67 14.90
C THR A 141 2.69 -14.30 16.38
N SER A 142 3.37 -13.22 16.74
CA SER A 142 3.50 -12.76 18.12
C SER A 142 2.17 -12.28 18.69
N ASP A 143 1.92 -12.62 19.95
CA ASP A 143 0.82 -12.10 20.77
C ASP A 143 1.33 -11.28 21.97
N VAL A 144 2.53 -10.69 21.83
CA VAL A 144 3.17 -9.82 22.84
C VAL A 144 3.31 -8.42 22.27
N VAL A 145 3.15 -7.40 23.10
CA VAL A 145 3.31 -5.99 22.73
C VAL A 145 4.63 -5.79 21.96
N ASP A 146 4.55 -5.18 20.77
CA ASP A 146 5.70 -4.96 19.86
C ASP A 146 6.53 -6.23 19.54
N GLY A 147 6.02 -7.41 19.83
CA GLY A 147 6.77 -8.67 19.80
C GLY A 147 7.20 -9.14 18.41
N TRP A 148 6.71 -8.50 17.36
CA TRP A 148 7.17 -8.71 16.00
C TRP A 148 8.61 -8.22 15.76
N ARG A 149 9.08 -7.24 16.54
CA ARG A 149 10.38 -6.58 16.32
C ARG A 149 11.56 -7.55 16.36
N ASP A 150 11.53 -8.49 17.30
CA ASP A 150 12.59 -9.49 17.45
C ASP A 150 12.48 -10.63 16.42
N ARG A 151 11.37 -10.71 15.69
CA ARG A 151 11.06 -11.78 14.73
C ARG A 151 11.13 -11.32 13.27
N ARG A 152 11.62 -10.12 13.01
CA ARG A 152 11.62 -9.46 11.67
C ARG A 152 12.32 -10.25 10.58
N ARG A 153 13.34 -11.04 10.91
CA ARG A 153 14.18 -11.75 9.93
C ARG A 153 13.47 -12.95 9.30
N GLU A 154 12.66 -13.67 10.06
CA GLU A 154 12.09 -14.96 9.63
C GLU A 154 10.70 -15.26 10.24
N GLY A 155 10.15 -14.36 11.03
CA GLY A 155 8.84 -14.57 11.67
C GLY A 155 7.65 -14.32 10.76
N GLY A 156 7.88 -13.79 9.57
CA GLY A 156 6.82 -13.34 8.67
C GLY A 156 5.98 -14.46 8.09
N VAL A 157 4.67 -14.19 7.99
CA VAL A 157 3.68 -15.15 7.52
C VAL A 157 2.73 -14.55 6.48
N VAL A 158 2.22 -15.42 5.63
CA VAL A 158 1.02 -15.18 4.80
C VAL A 158 -0.08 -16.05 5.36
N MET A 159 -1.28 -15.48 5.52
CA MET A 159 -2.43 -16.17 6.11
C MET A 159 -3.66 -16.05 5.25
N ASP A 160 -4.50 -17.07 5.29
CA ASP A 160 -5.85 -17.12 4.77
C ASP A 160 -6.82 -16.52 5.80
N ILE A 161 -7.59 -15.50 5.42
CA ILE A 161 -8.53 -14.82 6.33
C ILE A 161 -9.65 -15.73 6.81
N PRO A 162 -10.40 -16.47 5.95
CA PRO A 162 -11.54 -17.26 6.40
C PRO A 162 -11.21 -18.24 7.52
N ASP A 163 -10.11 -18.97 7.38
CA ASP A 163 -9.74 -20.05 8.30
C ASP A 163 -8.63 -19.67 9.28
N GLY A 164 -7.98 -18.51 9.09
CA GLY A 164 -6.81 -18.11 9.85
C GLY A 164 -5.58 -19.01 9.64
N ARG A 165 -5.60 -19.82 8.57
CA ARG A 165 -4.54 -20.79 8.26
C ARG A 165 -3.30 -20.07 7.72
N ILE A 166 -2.13 -20.46 8.23
CA ILE A 166 -0.85 -19.99 7.69
C ILE A 166 -0.59 -20.73 6.37
N LEU A 167 -0.43 -19.95 5.28
CA LEU A 167 -0.15 -20.46 3.93
C LEU A 167 1.35 -20.50 3.64
N ALA A 168 2.11 -19.57 4.18
CA ALA A 168 3.57 -19.54 4.13
C ALA A 168 4.12 -18.90 5.41
N ALA A 169 5.32 -19.32 5.80
CA ALA A 169 6.05 -18.81 6.96
C ALA A 169 7.54 -18.65 6.63
N GLY A 170 8.32 -18.11 7.56
CA GLY A 170 9.76 -17.93 7.37
C GLY A 170 10.12 -16.70 6.51
N LEU A 171 9.18 -15.79 6.30
CA LEU A 171 9.40 -14.58 5.54
C LEU A 171 10.01 -13.47 6.42
N SER A 172 10.73 -12.55 5.79
CA SER A 172 11.29 -11.38 6.43
C SER A 172 10.49 -10.14 6.06
N MET A 173 9.70 -9.63 7.01
CA MET A 173 8.91 -8.40 6.80
C MET A 173 8.06 -8.45 5.51
N PRO A 174 7.17 -9.45 5.32
CA PRO A 174 6.34 -9.53 4.11
C PRO A 174 5.38 -8.36 4.03
N HIS A 175 5.19 -7.79 2.81
CA HIS A 175 4.31 -6.63 2.55
C HIS A 175 3.56 -6.75 1.24
N SER A 176 2.48 -5.98 1.14
CA SER A 176 1.72 -5.69 -0.09
C SER A 176 1.33 -6.95 -0.88
N PRO A 177 0.65 -7.93 -0.26
CA PRO A 177 0.14 -9.09 -1.00
C PRO A 177 -0.89 -8.63 -2.03
N ARG A 178 -0.85 -9.21 -3.24
CA ARG A 178 -1.85 -8.97 -4.30
C ARG A 178 -2.09 -10.25 -5.08
N LEU A 179 -3.33 -10.65 -5.23
CA LEU A 179 -3.70 -11.77 -6.10
C LEU A 179 -3.77 -11.26 -7.55
N TYR A 180 -2.94 -11.81 -8.43
CA TYR A 180 -2.91 -11.44 -9.83
C TYR A 180 -2.53 -12.63 -10.70
N ARG A 181 -3.36 -12.95 -11.70
CA ARG A 181 -3.16 -14.08 -12.62
C ARG A 181 -2.91 -15.40 -11.89
N ASP A 182 -3.81 -15.74 -10.97
CA ASP A 182 -3.81 -16.98 -10.18
C ASP A 182 -2.55 -17.21 -9.31
N ARG A 183 -1.74 -16.17 -9.09
CA ARG A 183 -0.60 -16.18 -8.17
C ARG A 183 -0.79 -15.12 -7.08
N LEU A 184 -0.39 -15.44 -5.88
CA LEU A 184 -0.30 -14.46 -4.79
C LEU A 184 1.09 -13.83 -4.80
N TRP A 185 1.17 -12.61 -5.28
CA TRP A 185 2.38 -11.80 -5.35
C TRP A 185 2.57 -11.00 -4.08
N LEU A 186 3.81 -10.88 -3.63
CA LEU A 186 4.14 -10.10 -2.43
C LEU A 186 5.62 -9.71 -2.40
N HIS A 187 5.94 -8.88 -1.45
CA HIS A 187 7.30 -8.49 -1.13
C HIS A 187 7.79 -9.27 0.07
N ASN A 188 8.95 -9.89 -0.02
CA ASN A 188 9.77 -10.32 1.11
C ASN A 188 10.74 -9.17 1.42
N SER A 189 10.23 -8.11 2.04
CA SER A 189 10.86 -6.79 2.07
C SER A 189 12.18 -6.78 2.84
N GLY A 190 12.26 -7.59 3.90
CA GLY A 190 13.47 -7.69 4.71
C GLY A 190 14.64 -8.40 4.00
N THR A 191 14.39 -9.06 2.86
CA THR A 191 15.42 -9.64 1.99
C THR A 191 15.61 -8.86 0.68
N GLY A 192 14.73 -7.89 0.40
CA GLY A 192 14.74 -7.13 -0.85
C GLY A 192 14.20 -7.90 -2.06
N HIS A 193 13.42 -8.95 -1.87
CA HIS A 193 12.89 -9.75 -2.98
C HIS A 193 11.41 -9.52 -3.22
N PHE A 194 11.06 -9.27 -4.47
CA PHE A 194 9.71 -9.38 -5.02
C PHE A 194 9.53 -10.78 -5.62
N GLY A 195 8.37 -11.37 -5.41
CA GLY A 195 8.07 -12.70 -5.93
C GLY A 195 6.62 -13.10 -5.69
N SER A 196 6.35 -14.39 -5.82
CA SER A 196 5.00 -14.93 -5.70
C SER A 196 4.98 -16.27 -4.99
N MET A 197 3.77 -16.75 -4.69
CA MET A 197 3.51 -18.08 -4.18
C MET A 197 2.19 -18.63 -4.72
N ASP A 198 1.94 -19.91 -4.56
CA ASP A 198 0.63 -20.50 -4.81
C ASP A 198 -0.37 -19.97 -3.76
N PRO A 199 -1.54 -19.45 -4.14
CA PRO A 199 -2.56 -18.99 -3.20
C PRO A 199 -3.15 -20.10 -2.32
N GLN A 200 -2.97 -21.37 -2.67
CA GLN A 200 -3.36 -22.51 -1.82
C GLN A 200 -2.36 -22.80 -0.69
N GLY A 201 -1.17 -22.21 -0.75
CA GLY A 201 -0.08 -22.36 0.21
C GLY A 201 1.18 -22.95 -0.41
N GLY A 202 2.29 -22.76 0.26
CA GLY A 202 3.60 -23.23 -0.20
C GLY A 202 4.73 -22.27 0.10
N SER A 203 5.86 -22.46 -0.55
CA SER A 203 7.01 -21.57 -0.41
C SER A 203 6.88 -20.30 -1.25
N PHE A 204 7.46 -19.22 -0.75
CA PHE A 204 7.67 -18.01 -1.54
C PHE A 204 8.75 -18.24 -2.60
N GLU A 205 8.44 -17.92 -3.83
CA GLU A 205 9.32 -18.02 -4.99
C GLU A 205 9.81 -16.61 -5.34
N PRO A 206 11.08 -16.26 -5.03
CA PRO A 206 11.61 -14.94 -5.38
C PRO A 206 11.78 -14.85 -6.91
N LEU A 207 11.30 -13.75 -7.48
CA LEU A 207 11.45 -13.43 -8.90
C LEU A 207 12.61 -12.44 -9.12
N THR A 208 12.62 -11.33 -8.38
CA THR A 208 13.56 -10.23 -8.62
C THR A 208 14.07 -9.66 -7.30
N PHE A 209 15.40 -9.44 -7.23
CA PHE A 209 15.99 -8.62 -6.18
C PHE A 209 15.82 -7.13 -6.51
N CYS A 210 15.31 -6.38 -5.57
CA CYS A 210 15.06 -4.95 -5.68
C CYS A 210 15.93 -4.20 -4.64
N PRO A 211 16.79 -3.26 -5.05
CA PRO A 211 17.73 -2.62 -4.15
C PRO A 211 17.03 -1.56 -3.26
N GLY A 212 16.34 -1.99 -2.23
CA GLY A 212 15.62 -1.17 -1.28
C GLY A 212 14.58 -1.95 -0.49
N TYR A 213 14.00 -1.31 0.51
CA TYR A 213 12.91 -1.89 1.28
C TYR A 213 11.61 -1.75 0.48
N LEU A 214 10.97 -2.88 0.19
CA LEU A 214 9.84 -2.95 -0.71
C LEU A 214 8.52 -2.63 0.00
N ARG A 215 7.75 -1.71 -0.57
CA ARG A 215 6.36 -1.41 -0.16
C ARG A 215 5.56 -0.90 -1.34
N GLY A 216 4.29 -1.30 -1.40
CA GLY A 216 3.39 -0.95 -2.49
C GLY A 216 3.61 -1.80 -3.74
N LEU A 217 2.52 -2.34 -4.25
CA LEU A 217 2.50 -3.25 -5.40
C LEU A 217 1.24 -3.02 -6.23
N ALA A 218 1.43 -2.74 -7.51
CA ALA A 218 0.35 -2.65 -8.50
C ALA A 218 0.75 -3.39 -9.79
N PHE A 219 -0.23 -3.72 -10.62
CA PHE A 219 0.00 -4.44 -11.87
C PHE A 219 -0.56 -3.70 -13.08
N VAL A 220 0.13 -3.82 -14.20
CA VAL A 220 -0.31 -3.34 -15.52
C VAL A 220 0.09 -4.37 -16.58
N GLY A 221 -0.87 -5.11 -17.13
CA GLY A 221 -0.58 -6.16 -18.11
C GLY A 221 0.42 -7.17 -17.60
N ASP A 222 1.56 -7.34 -18.25
CA ASP A 222 2.62 -8.28 -17.87
C ASP A 222 3.63 -7.69 -16.87
N TYR A 223 3.35 -6.52 -16.30
CA TYR A 223 4.30 -5.81 -15.45
C TYR A 223 3.77 -5.61 -14.04
N ALA A 224 4.69 -5.72 -13.08
CA ALA A 224 4.51 -5.24 -11.71
C ALA A 224 5.15 -3.86 -11.53
N VAL A 225 4.49 -2.96 -10.83
CA VAL A 225 5.03 -1.69 -10.35
C VAL A 225 5.28 -1.83 -8.86
N VAL A 226 6.55 -1.76 -8.48
CA VAL A 226 7.03 -2.01 -7.12
C VAL A 226 7.62 -0.74 -6.52
N GLY A 227 7.18 -0.38 -5.33
CA GLY A 227 7.74 0.74 -4.58
C GLY A 227 8.96 0.34 -3.77
N LEU A 228 9.96 1.22 -3.76
CA LEU A 228 11.21 1.08 -3.01
C LEU A 228 11.38 2.22 -2.02
N SER A 229 11.89 1.90 -0.84
CA SER A 229 12.28 2.85 0.18
C SER A 229 13.74 2.66 0.56
N ARG A 230 14.40 3.75 0.94
CA ARG A 230 15.67 3.65 1.66
C ARG A 230 15.36 3.25 3.09
N PRO A 231 15.96 2.18 3.61
CA PRO A 231 15.82 1.85 5.02
C PRO A 231 16.32 3.01 5.90
N ARG A 232 15.55 3.35 6.91
CA ARG A 232 16.06 4.23 7.97
C ARG A 232 17.08 3.44 8.80
N HIS A 233 18.13 4.12 9.24
CA HIS A 233 19.06 3.56 10.23
C HIS A 233 18.42 3.57 11.63
N ASP A 234 17.27 2.91 11.77
CA ASP A 234 16.55 2.75 13.02
C ASP A 234 16.39 1.27 13.39
N LYS A 235 15.84 1.03 14.56
CA LYS A 235 15.59 -0.33 15.08
C LYS A 235 14.65 -1.17 14.19
N THR A 236 13.92 -0.57 13.27
CA THR A 236 12.96 -1.26 12.41
C THR A 236 13.62 -1.94 11.23
N PHE A 237 14.60 -1.30 10.60
CA PHE A 237 15.22 -1.77 9.36
C PHE A 237 16.63 -2.32 9.54
N GLY A 238 17.33 -1.98 10.63
CA GLY A 238 18.68 -2.45 10.89
C GLY A 238 18.76 -3.96 11.10
N GLY A 239 19.79 -4.60 10.56
CA GLY A 239 20.08 -6.02 10.73
C GLY A 239 19.20 -6.97 9.92
N LEU A 240 18.51 -6.50 8.89
CA LEU A 240 17.78 -7.32 7.92
C LEU A 240 18.74 -7.89 6.86
N ALA A 241 18.39 -9.04 6.27
CA ALA A 241 19.15 -9.66 5.20
C ALA A 241 19.31 -8.75 3.95
N LEU A 242 18.44 -7.76 3.79
CA LEU A 242 18.57 -6.73 2.74
C LEU A 242 19.92 -6.01 2.78
N GLU A 243 20.46 -5.70 3.97
CA GLU A 243 21.77 -5.04 4.10
C GLU A 243 22.90 -5.93 3.57
N GLU A 244 22.85 -7.23 3.91
CA GLU A 244 23.81 -8.22 3.46
C GLU A 244 23.72 -8.43 1.92
N GLU A 245 22.50 -8.46 1.37
CA GLU A 245 22.26 -8.58 -0.07
C GLU A 245 22.72 -7.34 -0.85
N LEU A 246 22.50 -6.15 -0.32
CA LEU A 246 22.99 -4.90 -0.92
C LEU A 246 24.52 -4.88 -0.95
N ALA A 247 25.19 -5.22 0.17
CA ALA A 247 26.64 -5.28 0.26
C ALA A 247 27.23 -6.32 -0.70
N ARG A 248 26.66 -7.52 -0.77
CA ARG A 248 27.08 -8.60 -1.67
C ARG A 248 27.00 -8.21 -3.15
N ARG A 249 26.02 -7.37 -3.52
CA ARG A 249 25.79 -6.91 -4.90
C ARG A 249 26.50 -5.60 -5.20
N GLY A 250 27.20 -4.97 -4.26
CA GLY A 250 27.76 -3.63 -4.42
C GLY A 250 26.69 -2.57 -4.74
N ALA A 251 25.49 -2.74 -4.21
CA ALA A 251 24.34 -1.89 -4.49
C ALA A 251 23.97 -1.03 -3.27
N GLU A 252 23.40 0.13 -3.53
CA GLU A 252 22.85 1.03 -2.50
C GLU A 252 21.32 0.98 -2.53
N ALA A 253 20.71 1.09 -1.34
CA ALA A 253 19.27 1.20 -1.22
C ALA A 253 18.75 2.48 -1.89
N ARG A 254 17.66 2.36 -2.65
CA ARG A 254 17.05 3.45 -3.43
C ARG A 254 15.63 3.70 -2.98
N CYS A 255 15.18 4.96 -3.13
CA CYS A 255 13.76 5.30 -3.07
C CYS A 255 13.27 5.51 -4.50
N GLY A 256 12.12 4.93 -4.84
CA GLY A 256 11.56 5.04 -6.19
C GLY A 256 10.64 3.90 -6.58
N LEU A 257 10.51 3.69 -7.88
CA LEU A 257 9.68 2.64 -8.45
C LEU A 257 10.53 1.74 -9.37
N LEU A 258 10.20 0.46 -9.40
CA LEU A 258 10.63 -0.47 -10.44
C LEU A 258 9.42 -0.97 -11.21
N VAL A 259 9.56 -1.14 -12.52
CA VAL A 259 8.62 -1.83 -13.38
C VAL A 259 9.27 -3.14 -13.78
N ILE A 260 8.71 -4.27 -13.34
CA ILE A 260 9.30 -5.59 -13.48
C ILE A 260 8.43 -6.42 -14.43
N ASP A 261 9.03 -7.02 -15.44
CA ASP A 261 8.36 -8.00 -16.31
C ASP A 261 8.12 -9.29 -15.51
N LEU A 262 6.85 -9.69 -15.36
CA LEU A 262 6.45 -10.86 -14.57
C LEU A 262 6.91 -12.20 -15.16
N ARG A 263 7.28 -12.23 -16.44
CA ARG A 263 7.69 -13.47 -17.13
C ARG A 263 9.18 -13.74 -16.98
N SER A 264 10.00 -12.68 -17.07
CA SER A 264 11.46 -12.82 -17.01
C SER A 264 12.06 -12.42 -15.65
N GLY A 265 11.35 -11.59 -14.87
CA GLY A 265 11.89 -10.96 -13.67
C GLY A 265 12.80 -9.76 -13.96
N ASP A 266 12.94 -9.36 -15.22
CA ASP A 266 13.79 -8.23 -15.57
C ASP A 266 13.15 -6.90 -15.19
N VAL A 267 13.98 -5.95 -14.77
CA VAL A 267 13.58 -4.56 -14.55
C VAL A 267 13.49 -3.85 -15.88
N ALA A 268 12.26 -3.73 -16.41
CA ALA A 268 12.01 -3.06 -17.71
C ALA A 268 12.19 -1.54 -17.61
N HIS A 269 11.72 -0.93 -16.50
CA HIS A 269 11.83 0.50 -16.25
C HIS A 269 12.04 0.79 -14.77
N TRP A 270 12.55 1.96 -14.47
CA TRP A 270 12.71 2.44 -13.11
C TRP A 270 12.51 3.96 -13.01
N LEU A 271 12.09 4.40 -11.84
CA LEU A 271 12.03 5.80 -11.45
C LEU A 271 12.75 5.97 -10.11
N ARG A 272 13.73 6.84 -10.05
CA ARG A 272 14.41 7.18 -8.80
C ARG A 272 13.83 8.46 -8.22
N VAL A 273 13.53 8.45 -6.93
CA VAL A 273 13.09 9.61 -6.15
C VAL A 273 14.25 10.03 -5.26
N GLU A 274 14.74 11.24 -5.49
CA GLU A 274 15.84 11.84 -4.70
C GLU A 274 15.30 13.04 -3.90
N GLY A 275 15.99 13.40 -2.84
CA GLY A 275 15.66 14.52 -1.98
C GLY A 275 14.96 14.12 -0.69
N ILE A 276 13.90 14.83 -0.33
CA ILE A 276 13.22 14.71 0.98
C ILE A 276 12.48 13.39 1.15
N VAL A 277 11.92 12.85 0.04
CA VAL A 277 11.16 11.60 0.09
C VAL A 277 12.14 10.43 0.07
N THR A 278 12.21 9.72 1.16
CA THR A 278 13.07 8.54 1.33
C THR A 278 12.28 7.24 1.41
N GLU A 279 10.98 7.32 1.64
CA GLU A 279 10.10 6.16 1.77
C GLU A 279 8.84 6.30 0.93
N LEU A 280 8.47 5.19 0.28
CA LEU A 280 7.17 4.97 -0.34
C LEU A 280 6.45 3.88 0.45
N TYR A 281 5.18 4.14 0.81
CA TYR A 281 4.39 3.18 1.59
C TYR A 281 3.48 2.33 0.73
N ASP A 282 2.92 2.91 -0.33
CA ASP A 282 2.05 2.18 -1.24
C ASP A 282 2.16 2.72 -2.67
N VAL A 283 1.70 1.92 -3.63
CA VAL A 283 1.72 2.24 -5.06
C VAL A 283 0.39 1.84 -5.68
N ALA A 284 -0.19 2.75 -6.43
CA ALA A 284 -1.35 2.49 -7.28
C ALA A 284 -1.10 2.97 -8.70
N VAL A 285 -1.68 2.28 -9.66
CA VAL A 285 -1.70 2.69 -11.06
C VAL A 285 -3.09 3.20 -11.41
N LEU A 286 -3.15 4.32 -12.10
CA LEU A 286 -4.39 4.92 -12.59
C LEU A 286 -4.48 4.69 -14.11
N PRO A 287 -5.17 3.63 -14.56
CA PRO A 287 -5.31 3.36 -15.99
C PRO A 287 -6.01 4.52 -16.72
N GLN A 288 -5.52 4.86 -17.92
CA GLN A 288 -6.08 5.91 -18.77
C GLN A 288 -6.05 7.33 -18.15
N VAL A 289 -5.22 7.55 -17.14
CA VAL A 289 -4.97 8.86 -16.54
C VAL A 289 -3.56 9.30 -16.92
N VAL A 290 -3.47 10.49 -17.53
CA VAL A 290 -2.20 10.98 -18.09
C VAL A 290 -1.50 11.96 -17.16
N CYS A 291 -2.24 12.91 -16.61
CA CYS A 291 -1.64 13.96 -15.78
C CYS A 291 -2.58 14.34 -14.61
N PRO A 292 -2.67 13.50 -13.57
CA PRO A 292 -3.57 13.75 -12.44
C PRO A 292 -3.01 14.80 -11.48
N MET A 293 -3.92 15.50 -10.81
CA MET A 293 -3.61 16.32 -9.64
C MET A 293 -4.59 16.04 -8.50
N ALA A 294 -4.25 16.47 -7.29
CA ALA A 294 -5.12 16.38 -6.14
C ALA A 294 -5.07 17.66 -5.30
N LEU A 295 -6.13 17.99 -4.61
CA LEU A 295 -6.10 19.03 -3.59
C LEU A 295 -5.61 18.47 -2.25
N GLY A 296 -4.90 19.29 -1.51
CA GLY A 296 -4.46 19.03 -0.14
C GLY A 296 -5.12 19.98 0.83
N PHE A 297 -4.76 19.91 2.10
CA PHE A 297 -5.34 20.73 3.17
C PHE A 297 -4.48 21.93 3.57
N LYS A 298 -3.30 22.09 2.97
CA LYS A 298 -2.34 23.14 3.32
C LYS A 298 -2.45 24.40 2.45
N THR A 299 -3.20 24.33 1.33
CA THR A 299 -3.42 25.44 0.42
C THR A 299 -4.88 25.88 0.48
N ASP A 300 -5.17 27.12 0.08
CA ASP A 300 -6.52 27.67 0.04
C ASP A 300 -7.37 27.18 -1.14
N GLU A 301 -6.80 26.38 -2.05
CA GLU A 301 -7.51 25.77 -3.17
C GLU A 301 -8.71 24.95 -2.69
N ILE A 302 -8.58 24.21 -1.60
CA ILE A 302 -9.66 23.39 -1.02
C ILE A 302 -10.85 24.23 -0.56
N GLN A 303 -10.64 25.51 -0.18
CA GLN A 303 -11.69 26.40 0.26
C GLN A 303 -12.51 26.96 -0.91
N ARG A 304 -11.96 26.95 -2.10
CA ARG A 304 -12.54 27.56 -3.32
C ARG A 304 -13.08 26.52 -4.30
N THR A 305 -12.71 25.25 -4.14
CA THR A 305 -13.16 24.18 -5.03
C THR A 305 -14.41 23.53 -4.45
N ILE A 306 -15.54 23.82 -5.08
CA ILE A 306 -16.86 23.33 -4.64
C ILE A 306 -17.43 22.40 -5.70
N ALA A 307 -17.74 21.19 -5.31
CA ALA A 307 -18.48 20.22 -6.14
C ALA A 307 -19.95 20.23 -5.74
N ILE A 308 -20.83 20.41 -6.71
CA ILE A 308 -22.28 20.37 -6.50
C ILE A 308 -22.78 19.02 -6.98
N GLY A 309 -23.41 18.25 -6.07
CA GLY A 309 -24.08 17.01 -6.40
C GLY A 309 -25.31 17.22 -7.29
N ALA A 310 -25.80 16.14 -7.89
CA ALA A 310 -27.07 16.18 -8.61
C ALA A 310 -28.20 16.66 -7.67
N THR A 311 -29.09 17.49 -8.17
CA THR A 311 -30.29 17.95 -7.43
C THR A 311 -31.15 16.72 -7.10
N GLY A 312 -31.29 16.39 -5.81
CA GLY A 312 -32.28 15.43 -5.33
C GLY A 312 -33.68 16.02 -5.36
N SER A 313 -34.70 15.18 -5.53
CA SER A 313 -36.08 15.55 -5.17
C SER A 313 -36.24 15.58 -3.65
N LEU A 314 -36.77 16.65 -3.10
CA LEU A 314 -37.18 16.76 -1.70
C LEU A 314 -38.40 15.87 -1.44
#